data_606357f77d4cc170578bf46098c1d71c
#
_entry.id   606357f77d4cc170578bf46098c1d71c
#
_cell.length_a   1.000
_cell.length_b   1.000
_cell.length_c   1.000
_cell.angle_alpha   90.00
_cell.angle_beta   90.00
_cell.angle_gamma   90.00
#
_symmetry.space_group_name_H-M   'P 1'
#
loop_
_entity.id
_entity.type
_entity.pdbx_description
1 polymer ?
#
loop_
_entity_poly.entity_id
_entity_poly.type
_entity_poly.pdbx_seq_one_letter_code
_entity_poly.pdbx_strand_id
1 'polypeptide(L)'
;MSLDLSANSNTASEIAAARQADVVAFLHRAPFTLDTYKVGFLPGFREDCGYQQSQYQDLNIPVGMLDNDFRNPDLDRFVDRFFEHEPRVGVIGDVYECDGVDDHVAAAREIQASYPEAELIIVPKSRSVIDAVPDDIVLGYSRGYADRLAHEFSEPTDWRGRHVHILGGSPPKQLEAIQQLTRPTLSADPPADIVGVDWNGLHRGAQFGEFWTADGWDDSGRDADHVTVRKTVRHSLARIREFWKSHGIWPETTPQDAGLHIEYGGPSPADLEEAACTECEANVWRTRRGPFVAEYDTGAVCGYCSYECYFSHRHRNNLEEIAGEQSVYLPPA
;
A
#
# COMPACT_ATOMS: atom_id res chain seq x y z
N MET A 1 -48.79 -1.79 -4.22
CA MET A 1 -47.65 -2.20 -5.01
C MET A 1 -46.42 -1.68 -4.29
N SER A 2 -45.82 -2.49 -3.42
CA SER A 2 -44.69 -2.14 -2.62
C SER A 2 -43.43 -2.39 -3.46
N LEU A 3 -42.69 -1.35 -3.80
CA LEU A 3 -41.38 -1.47 -4.43
C LEU A 3 -40.42 -1.97 -3.37
N ASP A 4 -39.92 -3.17 -3.57
CA ASP A 4 -38.87 -3.79 -2.77
C ASP A 4 -37.54 -3.05 -3.01
N LEU A 5 -37.14 -2.21 -2.07
CA LEU A 5 -35.91 -1.41 -2.11
C LEU A 5 -34.69 -2.16 -1.56
N SER A 6 -34.81 -3.47 -1.33
CA SER A 6 -33.73 -4.28 -0.75
C SER A 6 -32.67 -4.77 -1.75
N ALA A 7 -32.83 -4.48 -3.05
CA ALA A 7 -32.00 -5.07 -4.11
C ALA A 7 -30.68 -4.33 -4.41
N ASN A 8 -30.39 -3.17 -3.80
CA ASN A 8 -29.30 -2.31 -4.26
C ASN A 8 -28.15 -2.07 -3.26
N SER A 9 -28.05 -2.84 -2.17
CA SER A 9 -26.90 -2.72 -1.26
C SER A 9 -25.67 -3.55 -1.67
N ASN A 10 -25.81 -4.39 -2.70
CA ASN A 10 -24.75 -5.33 -3.09
C ASN A 10 -23.80 -4.81 -4.19
N THR A 11 -24.13 -3.74 -4.89
CA THR A 11 -23.40 -3.38 -6.12
C THR A 11 -21.95 -2.93 -5.88
N ALA A 12 -21.65 -2.17 -4.84
CA ALA A 12 -20.29 -1.75 -4.56
C ALA A 12 -19.41 -2.91 -4.05
N SER A 13 -20.00 -3.82 -3.27
CA SER A 13 -19.32 -5.02 -2.76
C SER A 13 -19.10 -6.07 -3.85
N GLU A 14 -20.06 -6.24 -4.76
CA GLU A 14 -19.95 -7.17 -5.89
C GLU A 14 -18.97 -6.69 -6.95
N ILE A 15 -18.89 -5.38 -7.19
CA ILE A 15 -17.94 -4.78 -8.12
C ILE A 15 -16.51 -4.86 -7.54
N ALA A 16 -16.34 -4.60 -6.25
CA ALA A 16 -15.05 -4.77 -5.58
C ALA A 16 -14.60 -6.24 -5.54
N ALA A 17 -15.51 -7.19 -5.40
CA ALA A 17 -15.20 -8.62 -5.41
C ALA A 17 -14.91 -9.17 -6.82
N ALA A 18 -15.43 -8.55 -7.88
CA ALA A 18 -15.18 -8.97 -9.27
C ALA A 18 -13.79 -8.54 -9.78
N ARG A 19 -13.16 -7.57 -9.15
CA ARG A 19 -11.81 -7.12 -9.46
C ARG A 19 -10.90 -7.42 -8.30
N GLN A 20 -9.79 -8.03 -8.57
CA GLN A 20 -8.69 -8.25 -7.62
C GLN A 20 -7.95 -6.95 -7.27
N ALA A 21 -8.58 -5.82 -7.33
CA ALA A 21 -7.98 -4.56 -6.99
C ALA A 21 -8.47 -4.09 -5.64
N ASP A 22 -8.29 -3.32 -4.88
CA ASP A 22 -7.52 -3.57 -4.01
C ASP A 22 -7.08 -2.37 -3.19
N VAL A 23 -7.14 -2.52 -1.96
CA VAL A 23 -6.69 -1.52 -1.01
C VAL A 23 -5.17 -1.54 -1.00
N VAL A 24 -4.57 -0.42 -1.43
CA VAL A 24 -3.13 -0.27 -1.53
C VAL A 24 -2.64 0.70 -0.47
N ALA A 25 -1.68 0.29 0.34
CA ALA A 25 -0.99 1.17 1.26
C ALA A 25 0.40 1.51 0.72
N PHE A 26 0.64 2.79 0.54
CA PHE A 26 1.92 3.33 0.07
C PHE A 26 2.98 3.33 1.14
N LEU A 27 4.16 2.82 0.82
CA LEU A 27 5.31 2.84 1.69
C LEU A 27 6.55 3.38 0.96
N HIS A 28 7.08 4.47 1.46
CA HIS A 28 8.29 5.08 0.92
C HIS A 28 9.58 4.56 1.55
N ARG A 29 9.51 3.71 2.56
CA ARG A 29 10.70 3.26 3.31
C ARG A 29 10.51 1.85 3.86
N ALA A 30 11.52 1.01 3.72
CA ALA A 30 11.71 -0.11 4.61
C ALA A 30 11.73 0.41 6.08
N PRO A 31 11.22 -0.33 7.03
CA PRO A 31 10.86 -1.74 7.00
C PRO A 31 9.37 -2.04 6.78
N PHE A 32 8.57 -1.06 6.38
CA PHE A 32 7.11 -1.18 6.42
C PHE A 32 6.50 -1.97 5.27
N THR A 33 7.24 -2.15 4.19
CA THR A 33 6.78 -2.89 3.00
C THR A 33 6.29 -4.30 3.36
N LEU A 34 7.07 -5.03 4.15
CA LEU A 34 6.70 -6.36 4.58
C LEU A 34 5.52 -6.34 5.57
N ASP A 35 5.46 -5.33 6.45
CA ASP A 35 4.33 -5.16 7.38
C ASP A 35 3.02 -4.93 6.60
N THR A 36 3.07 -4.14 5.55
CA THR A 36 1.97 -3.87 4.63
C THR A 36 1.50 -5.16 3.95
N TYR A 37 2.43 -5.87 3.33
CA TYR A 37 2.18 -7.12 2.65
C TYR A 37 1.53 -8.16 3.58
N LYS A 38 2.04 -8.32 4.80
CA LYS A 38 1.52 -9.30 5.76
C LYS A 38 0.12 -9.01 6.28
N VAL A 39 -0.26 -7.75 6.34
CA VAL A 39 -1.64 -7.38 6.70
C VAL A 39 -2.60 -7.59 5.53
N GLY A 40 -2.07 -7.81 4.31
CA GLY A 40 -2.85 -8.06 3.10
C GLY A 40 -3.03 -6.85 2.19
N PHE A 41 -2.26 -5.77 2.41
CA PHE A 41 -2.21 -4.65 1.49
C PHE A 41 -1.15 -4.85 0.42
N LEU A 42 -1.32 -4.24 -0.74
CA LEU A 42 -0.27 -4.18 -1.74
C LEU A 42 0.76 -3.11 -1.34
N PRO A 43 2.04 -3.46 -1.21
CA PRO A 43 3.08 -2.48 -0.92
C PRO A 43 3.37 -1.63 -2.16
N GLY A 44 3.61 -0.33 -1.93
CA GLY A 44 3.96 0.59 -2.99
C GLY A 44 5.07 1.55 -2.59
N PHE A 45 5.61 2.27 -3.56
CA PHE A 45 6.58 3.33 -3.34
C PHE A 45 6.52 4.36 -4.47
N ARG A 46 7.18 5.50 -4.25
CA ARG A 46 7.29 6.55 -5.24
C ARG A 46 8.61 6.41 -6.02
N GLU A 47 8.59 6.65 -7.32
CA GLU A 47 9.71 6.38 -8.24
C GLU A 47 11.04 7.06 -7.87
N ASP A 48 10.99 8.25 -7.26
CA ASP A 48 12.18 8.98 -6.80
C ASP A 48 12.80 8.40 -5.52
N CYS A 49 12.06 7.56 -4.83
CA CYS A 49 12.51 6.87 -3.64
C CYS A 49 12.99 5.48 -4.06
N GLY A 50 14.25 5.13 -3.87
CA GLY A 50 14.66 3.75 -4.09
C GLY A 50 13.74 2.79 -3.32
N TYR A 51 13.29 1.72 -3.95
CA TYR A 51 12.55 0.66 -3.29
C TYR A 51 13.49 -0.01 -2.29
N GLN A 52 13.42 0.43 -1.04
CA GLN A 52 14.37 0.05 -0.01
C GLN A 52 14.05 -1.34 0.54
N GLN A 53 14.43 -2.36 -0.20
CA GLN A 53 14.54 -3.72 0.29
C GLN A 53 15.85 -3.99 1.04
N SER A 54 16.70 -2.99 1.21
CA SER A 54 18.07 -3.15 1.74
C SER A 54 18.15 -3.81 3.11
N GLN A 55 17.06 -3.82 3.86
CA GLN A 55 16.94 -4.56 5.12
C GLN A 55 16.39 -5.97 4.94
N TYR A 56 16.00 -6.32 3.72
CA TYR A 56 15.32 -7.56 3.36
C TYR A 56 15.92 -8.10 2.08
N GLN A 57 17.24 -8.01 1.95
CA GLN A 57 17.96 -8.43 0.74
C GLN A 57 17.64 -9.86 0.31
N ASP A 58 17.29 -10.70 1.30
CA ASP A 58 16.92 -12.10 1.06
C ASP A 58 15.39 -12.29 0.83
N LEU A 59 14.63 -11.20 0.86
CA LEU A 59 13.18 -11.22 0.60
C LEU A 59 12.88 -10.42 -0.64
N ASN A 60 12.48 -11.08 -1.69
CA ASN A 60 11.93 -10.40 -2.86
C ASN A 60 10.47 -10.02 -2.57
N ILE A 61 10.28 -8.82 -2.03
CA ILE A 61 8.94 -8.27 -1.78
C ILE A 61 8.46 -7.61 -3.06
N PRO A 62 7.43 -8.16 -3.72
CA PRO A 62 6.96 -7.60 -4.98
C PRO A 62 6.40 -6.20 -4.78
N VAL A 63 6.59 -5.35 -5.78
CA VAL A 63 5.99 -4.02 -5.81
C VAL A 63 4.55 -4.14 -6.28
N GLY A 64 3.60 -3.74 -5.44
CA GLY A 64 2.19 -3.70 -5.82
C GLY A 64 1.84 -2.43 -6.58
N MET A 65 2.40 -1.28 -6.18
CA MET A 65 2.09 0.01 -6.78
C MET A 65 3.33 0.90 -6.91
N LEU A 66 3.49 1.53 -8.05
CA LEU A 66 4.49 2.57 -8.31
C LEU A 66 3.78 3.93 -8.49
N ASP A 67 4.16 4.92 -7.68
CA ASP A 67 3.68 6.29 -7.81
C ASP A 67 4.73 7.17 -8.49
N ASN A 68 4.30 8.15 -9.27
CA ASN A 68 5.20 9.09 -9.90
C ASN A 68 5.76 10.11 -8.89
N ASP A 69 6.87 10.73 -9.22
CA ASP A 69 7.35 11.92 -8.51
C ASP A 69 6.58 13.18 -8.98
N PHE A 70 5.42 13.42 -8.41
CA PHE A 70 4.59 14.58 -8.74
C PHE A 70 5.28 15.94 -8.54
N ARG A 71 6.43 15.98 -7.85
CA ARG A 71 7.22 17.21 -7.63
C ARG A 71 8.16 17.50 -8.79
N ASN A 72 8.68 16.45 -9.42
CA ASN A 72 9.55 16.54 -10.58
C ASN A 72 9.13 15.44 -11.57
N PRO A 73 7.97 15.60 -12.23
CA PRO A 73 7.41 14.59 -13.11
C PRO A 73 8.35 14.33 -14.28
N ASP A 74 8.57 13.06 -14.60
CA ASP A 74 9.41 12.59 -15.68
C ASP A 74 8.84 11.25 -16.17
N LEU A 75 8.17 11.28 -17.31
CA LEU A 75 7.48 10.11 -17.86
C LEU A 75 8.45 9.00 -18.29
N ASP A 76 9.58 9.36 -18.88
CA ASP A 76 10.56 8.37 -19.32
C ASP A 76 11.13 7.63 -18.12
N ARG A 77 11.48 8.36 -17.06
CA ARG A 77 11.95 7.76 -15.81
C ARG A 77 10.87 6.88 -15.17
N PHE A 78 9.61 7.31 -15.20
CA PHE A 78 8.51 6.51 -14.66
C PHE A 78 8.36 5.19 -15.42
N VAL A 79 8.39 5.23 -16.74
CA VAL A 79 8.31 4.03 -17.60
C VAL A 79 9.48 3.09 -17.33
N ASP A 80 10.71 3.61 -17.28
CA ASP A 80 11.91 2.82 -16.93
C ASP A 80 11.77 2.14 -15.57
N ARG A 81 11.30 2.88 -14.55
CA ARG A 81 11.09 2.33 -13.21
C ARG A 81 9.95 1.31 -13.16
N PHE A 82 8.91 1.50 -13.98
CA PHE A 82 7.85 0.53 -14.09
C PHE A 82 8.37 -0.81 -14.64
N PHE A 83 9.18 -0.77 -15.71
CA PHE A 83 9.81 -1.97 -16.26
C PHE A 83 10.84 -2.61 -15.33
N GLU A 84 11.51 -1.83 -14.49
CA GLU A 84 12.45 -2.35 -13.49
C GLU A 84 11.74 -3.15 -12.37
N HIS A 85 10.56 -2.71 -11.96
CA HIS A 85 9.89 -3.24 -10.77
C HIS A 85 8.63 -4.06 -11.06
N GLU A 86 8.11 -3.99 -12.28
CA GLU A 86 6.93 -4.72 -12.75
C GLU A 86 5.73 -4.64 -11.77
N PRO A 87 5.34 -3.44 -11.29
CA PRO A 87 4.25 -3.32 -10.36
C PRO A 87 2.92 -3.65 -11.03
N ARG A 88 1.92 -4.03 -10.24
CA ARG A 88 0.58 -4.24 -10.74
C ARG A 88 -0.15 -2.93 -11.07
N VAL A 89 0.10 -1.89 -10.28
CA VAL A 89 -0.56 -0.59 -10.39
C VAL A 89 0.50 0.49 -10.61
N GLY A 90 0.28 1.39 -11.56
CA GLY A 90 1.17 2.53 -11.81
C GLY A 90 0.41 3.85 -11.86
N VAL A 91 0.78 4.83 -11.04
CA VAL A 91 0.29 6.21 -11.14
C VAL A 91 1.24 6.99 -12.02
N ILE A 92 0.84 7.21 -13.28
CA ILE A 92 1.69 7.82 -14.31
C ILE A 92 1.97 9.28 -14.00
N GLY A 93 0.94 10.03 -13.60
CA GLY A 93 1.13 11.43 -13.21
C GLY A 93 -0.10 12.30 -13.23
N ASP A 94 0.12 13.53 -12.81
CA ASP A 94 -0.86 14.61 -12.74
C ASP A 94 -0.98 15.33 -14.09
N VAL A 95 -2.19 15.43 -14.64
CA VAL A 95 -2.46 16.12 -15.91
C VAL A 95 -3.39 17.32 -15.67
N TYR A 96 -2.90 18.51 -15.95
CA TYR A 96 -3.61 19.76 -15.71
C TYR A 96 -4.44 20.23 -16.91
N GLU A 97 -3.92 20.01 -18.11
CA GLU A 97 -4.51 20.49 -19.37
C GLU A 97 -4.57 19.35 -20.39
N CYS A 98 -5.50 19.44 -21.35
CA CYS A 98 -5.72 18.36 -22.33
C CYS A 98 -4.54 18.06 -23.24
N ASP A 99 -3.66 19.03 -23.47
CA ASP A 99 -2.45 18.85 -24.30
C ASP A 99 -1.42 17.88 -23.66
N GLY A 100 -1.47 17.70 -22.34
CA GLY A 100 -0.64 16.72 -21.64
C GLY A 100 -1.21 15.29 -21.62
N VAL A 101 -2.45 15.07 -22.08
CA VAL A 101 -3.09 13.76 -22.03
C VAL A 101 -2.40 12.75 -22.96
N ASP A 102 -2.07 13.17 -24.18
CA ASP A 102 -1.52 12.26 -25.20
C ASP A 102 -0.20 11.61 -24.74
N ASP A 103 0.68 12.37 -24.10
CA ASP A 103 1.96 11.85 -23.61
C ASP A 103 1.76 10.83 -22.49
N HIS A 104 0.84 11.08 -21.54
CA HIS A 104 0.53 10.15 -20.46
C HIS A 104 -0.17 8.88 -20.99
N VAL A 105 -1.05 9.04 -21.96
CA VAL A 105 -1.70 7.90 -22.65
C VAL A 105 -0.65 7.08 -23.42
N ALA A 106 0.30 7.72 -24.09
CA ALA A 106 1.37 7.03 -24.78
C ALA A 106 2.22 6.19 -23.81
N ALA A 107 2.63 6.76 -22.68
CA ALA A 107 3.34 6.03 -21.63
C ALA A 107 2.52 4.85 -21.10
N ALA A 108 1.21 5.04 -20.87
CA ALA A 108 0.32 3.95 -20.47
C ALA A 108 0.31 2.83 -21.50
N ARG A 109 0.18 3.15 -22.79
CA ARG A 109 0.14 2.14 -23.86
C ARG A 109 1.46 1.41 -24.05
N GLU A 110 2.56 2.09 -23.86
CA GLU A 110 3.89 1.47 -23.88
C GLU A 110 4.00 0.39 -22.79
N ILE A 111 3.61 0.70 -21.58
CA ILE A 111 3.61 -0.26 -20.47
C ILE A 111 2.63 -1.41 -20.75
N GLN A 112 1.39 -1.11 -21.15
CA GLN A 112 0.37 -2.12 -21.42
C GLN A 112 0.73 -3.07 -22.55
N ALA A 113 1.58 -2.66 -23.50
CA ALA A 113 2.07 -3.54 -24.55
C ALA A 113 2.87 -4.73 -24.01
N SER A 114 3.54 -4.56 -22.87
CA SER A 114 4.31 -5.61 -22.19
C SER A 114 3.59 -6.22 -20.99
N TYR A 115 2.77 -5.41 -20.30
CA TYR A 115 2.03 -5.79 -19.10
C TYR A 115 0.55 -5.45 -19.27
N PRO A 116 -0.21 -6.23 -20.06
CA PRO A 116 -1.62 -5.92 -20.39
C PRO A 116 -2.55 -5.90 -19.16
N GLU A 117 -2.16 -6.57 -18.07
CA GLU A 117 -2.94 -6.61 -16.82
C GLU A 117 -2.59 -5.46 -15.86
N ALA A 118 -1.63 -4.60 -16.23
CA ALA A 118 -1.25 -3.48 -15.37
C ALA A 118 -2.34 -2.40 -15.36
N GLU A 119 -2.72 -1.99 -14.17
CA GLU A 119 -3.65 -0.87 -13.97
C GLU A 119 -2.87 0.44 -13.95
N LEU A 120 -3.06 1.24 -14.99
CA LEU A 120 -2.36 2.51 -15.15
C LEU A 120 -3.30 3.67 -14.88
N ILE A 121 -2.87 4.57 -14.01
CA ILE A 121 -3.67 5.65 -13.45
C ILE A 121 -3.16 6.98 -13.98
N ILE A 122 -4.01 7.74 -14.65
CA ILE A 122 -3.79 9.15 -14.98
C ILE A 122 -4.58 9.99 -14.01
N VAL A 123 -3.96 11.03 -13.44
CA VAL A 123 -4.56 11.86 -12.40
C VAL A 123 -5.02 13.19 -12.99
N PRO A 124 -6.30 13.36 -13.34
CA PRO A 124 -6.80 14.63 -13.86
C PRO A 124 -6.75 15.72 -12.79
N LYS A 125 -6.39 16.92 -13.21
CA LYS A 125 -6.41 18.12 -12.39
C LYS A 125 -7.36 19.20 -12.95
N SER A 126 -8.12 18.83 -13.99
CA SER A 126 -9.24 19.63 -14.52
C SER A 126 -10.33 18.73 -15.08
N ARG A 127 -11.54 19.26 -15.20
CA ARG A 127 -12.67 18.53 -15.71
C ARG A 127 -12.47 18.08 -17.16
N SER A 128 -11.90 18.95 -17.98
CA SER A 128 -11.66 18.63 -19.39
C SER A 128 -10.70 17.44 -19.59
N VAL A 129 -9.80 17.19 -18.67
CA VAL A 129 -8.90 16.04 -18.70
C VAL A 129 -9.66 14.74 -18.39
N ILE A 130 -10.67 14.77 -17.51
CA ILE A 130 -11.50 13.59 -17.25
C ILE A 130 -12.13 13.07 -18.56
N ASP A 131 -12.67 14.00 -19.36
CA ASP A 131 -13.32 13.67 -20.64
C ASP A 131 -12.32 13.27 -21.74
N ALA A 132 -11.07 13.75 -21.66
CA ALA A 132 -10.02 13.51 -22.65
C ALA A 132 -9.27 12.17 -22.48
N VAL A 133 -9.19 11.63 -21.26
CA VAL A 133 -8.54 10.34 -21.02
C VAL A 133 -9.42 9.20 -21.53
N PRO A 134 -8.86 8.20 -22.28
CA PRO A 134 -9.60 7.04 -22.74
C PRO A 134 -10.30 6.26 -21.62
N ASP A 135 -11.47 5.69 -21.90
CA ASP A 135 -12.32 5.05 -20.88
C ASP A 135 -11.68 3.79 -20.24
N ASP A 136 -10.77 3.15 -20.93
CA ASP A 136 -10.08 1.95 -20.48
C ASP A 136 -8.84 2.25 -19.60
N ILE A 137 -8.50 3.52 -19.42
CA ILE A 137 -7.45 3.96 -18.49
C ILE A 137 -8.08 4.39 -17.16
N VAL A 138 -7.49 3.97 -16.06
CA VAL A 138 -7.97 4.32 -14.72
C VAL A 138 -7.72 5.80 -14.44
N LEU A 139 -8.70 6.45 -13.88
CA LEU A 139 -8.58 7.84 -13.40
C LEU A 139 -8.25 7.90 -11.92
N GLY A 140 -7.29 8.74 -11.56
CA GLY A 140 -6.95 9.03 -10.17
C GLY A 140 -7.82 10.12 -9.57
N TYR A 141 -8.65 9.78 -8.58
CA TYR A 141 -9.43 10.74 -7.81
C TYR A 141 -8.60 11.27 -6.63
N SER A 142 -7.98 12.43 -6.78
CA SER A 142 -7.18 13.05 -5.71
C SER A 142 -8.06 13.46 -4.53
N ARG A 143 -7.94 12.73 -3.40
CA ARG A 143 -8.69 12.98 -2.15
C ARG A 143 -7.79 13.40 -0.99
N GLY A 144 -6.50 13.21 -1.13
CA GLY A 144 -5.51 13.45 -0.09
C GLY A 144 -4.64 14.67 -0.32
N TYR A 145 -3.34 14.48 -0.13
CA TYR A 145 -2.34 15.53 -0.24
C TYR A 145 -2.04 15.84 -1.72
N ALA A 146 -2.67 16.86 -2.25
CA ALA A 146 -2.48 17.34 -3.62
C ALA A 146 -2.66 18.86 -3.66
N ASP A 147 -2.10 19.51 -4.66
CA ASP A 147 -2.27 20.94 -4.94
C ASP A 147 -3.68 21.27 -5.41
N ARG A 148 -4.36 20.30 -6.07
CA ARG A 148 -5.73 20.40 -6.52
C ARG A 148 -6.46 19.09 -6.26
N LEU A 149 -7.49 19.13 -5.43
CA LEU A 149 -8.31 17.96 -5.09
C LEU A 149 -9.44 17.77 -6.11
N ALA A 150 -9.82 16.53 -6.38
CA ALA A 150 -10.80 16.22 -7.41
C ALA A 150 -12.15 16.93 -7.22
N HIS A 151 -12.62 17.03 -5.98
CA HIS A 151 -13.89 17.71 -5.66
C HIS A 151 -13.85 19.23 -5.80
N GLU A 152 -12.69 19.85 -6.07
CA GLU A 152 -12.55 21.29 -6.27
C GLU A 152 -12.80 21.70 -7.73
N PHE A 153 -12.69 20.77 -8.67
CA PHE A 153 -12.84 21.07 -10.10
C PHE A 153 -13.85 20.18 -10.83
N SER A 154 -14.43 19.18 -10.16
CA SER A 154 -15.36 18.24 -10.78
C SER A 154 -16.50 17.85 -9.84
N GLU A 155 -17.59 17.39 -10.44
CA GLU A 155 -18.75 16.87 -9.75
C GLU A 155 -18.73 15.32 -9.80
N PRO A 156 -19.40 14.63 -8.86
CA PRO A 156 -19.45 13.15 -8.89
C PRO A 156 -20.00 12.56 -10.21
N THR A 157 -20.80 13.34 -10.94
CA THR A 157 -21.35 12.95 -12.24
C THR A 157 -20.31 12.89 -13.34
N ASP A 158 -19.22 13.62 -13.24
CA ASP A 158 -18.16 13.66 -14.26
C ASP A 158 -17.32 12.36 -14.27
N TRP A 159 -17.41 11.57 -13.21
CA TRP A 159 -16.69 10.31 -13.03
C TRP A 159 -17.51 9.07 -13.37
N ARG A 160 -18.75 9.25 -13.80
CA ARG A 160 -19.62 8.11 -14.10
C ARG A 160 -19.14 7.31 -15.31
N GLY A 161 -19.27 6.00 -15.23
CA GLY A 161 -18.79 5.08 -16.26
C GLY A 161 -17.26 4.89 -16.30
N ARG A 162 -16.51 5.60 -15.43
CA ARG A 162 -15.05 5.55 -15.42
C ARG A 162 -14.55 4.56 -14.37
N HIS A 163 -13.37 3.98 -14.61
CA HIS A 163 -12.58 3.27 -13.62
C HIS A 163 -11.85 4.29 -12.77
N VAL A 164 -11.97 4.20 -11.46
CA VAL A 164 -11.46 5.23 -10.55
C VAL A 164 -10.67 4.62 -9.39
N HIS A 165 -9.45 5.10 -9.20
CA HIS A 165 -8.65 4.85 -8.01
C HIS A 165 -8.67 6.09 -7.11
N ILE A 166 -8.95 5.92 -5.81
CA ILE A 166 -8.98 7.03 -4.85
C ILE A 166 -7.58 7.26 -4.30
N LEU A 167 -6.95 8.37 -4.69
CA LEU A 167 -5.60 8.72 -4.30
C LEU A 167 -5.56 9.52 -2.99
N GLY A 168 -4.90 8.96 -1.99
CA GLY A 168 -4.68 9.62 -0.70
C GLY A 168 -5.97 9.83 0.11
N GLY A 169 -5.87 10.65 1.16
CA GLY A 169 -6.96 10.83 2.12
C GLY A 169 -6.99 9.72 3.18
N SER A 170 -7.57 10.01 4.34
CA SER A 170 -7.79 8.97 5.35
C SER A 170 -8.95 8.05 4.95
N PRO A 171 -9.01 6.80 5.47
CA PRO A 171 -10.07 5.86 5.10
C PRO A 171 -11.50 6.42 5.17
N PRO A 172 -11.92 7.22 6.19
CA PRO A 172 -13.23 7.84 6.18
C PRO A 172 -13.45 8.84 5.04
N LYS A 173 -12.42 9.61 4.65
CA LYS A 173 -12.51 10.54 3.52
C LYS A 173 -12.58 9.81 2.18
N GLN A 174 -11.88 8.70 2.06
CA GLN A 174 -11.97 7.82 0.89
C GLN A 174 -13.34 7.18 0.80
N LEU A 175 -13.89 6.68 1.90
CA LEU A 175 -15.23 6.12 1.95
C LEU A 175 -16.30 7.14 1.52
N GLU A 176 -16.19 8.37 2.00
CA GLU A 176 -17.08 9.47 1.57
C GLU A 176 -17.02 9.69 0.05
N ALA A 177 -15.83 9.72 -0.53
CA ALA A 177 -15.65 9.85 -1.97
C ALA A 177 -16.27 8.66 -2.73
N ILE A 178 -16.00 7.44 -2.27
CA ILE A 178 -16.57 6.23 -2.87
C ILE A 178 -18.11 6.30 -2.85
N GLN A 179 -18.71 6.64 -1.72
CA GLN A 179 -20.16 6.76 -1.59
C GLN A 179 -20.77 7.83 -2.50
N GLN A 180 -20.06 8.93 -2.74
CA GLN A 180 -20.49 9.97 -3.66
C GLN A 180 -20.39 9.52 -5.12
N LEU A 181 -19.28 8.91 -5.51
CA LEU A 181 -18.98 8.48 -6.88
C LEU A 181 -19.84 7.27 -7.32
N THR A 182 -20.16 6.39 -6.37
CA THR A 182 -20.97 5.19 -6.64
C THR A 182 -22.47 5.38 -6.39
N ARG A 183 -22.91 6.57 -5.99
CA ARG A 183 -24.31 6.85 -5.69
C ARG A 183 -25.18 6.63 -6.93
N PRO A 184 -26.25 5.82 -6.81
CA PRO A 184 -27.24 5.67 -7.88
C PRO A 184 -27.87 7.02 -8.25
N THR A 185 -28.00 7.29 -9.54
CA THR A 185 -28.69 8.47 -10.08
C THR A 185 -29.64 8.04 -11.19
N LEU A 186 -30.43 8.98 -11.72
CA LEU A 186 -31.27 8.74 -12.90
C LEU A 186 -30.49 8.88 -14.22
N SER A 187 -29.18 9.06 -14.19
CA SER A 187 -28.34 9.07 -15.39
C SER A 187 -28.34 7.69 -16.06
N ALA A 188 -28.24 7.68 -17.40
CA ALA A 188 -28.02 6.46 -18.15
C ALA A 188 -26.64 5.83 -17.92
N ASP A 189 -25.66 6.65 -17.55
CA ASP A 189 -24.30 6.20 -17.30
C ASP A 189 -24.20 5.47 -15.95
N PRO A 190 -23.50 4.32 -15.89
CA PRO A 190 -23.32 3.61 -14.64
C PRO A 190 -22.53 4.46 -13.62
N PRO A 191 -22.62 4.16 -12.31
CA PRO A 191 -21.72 4.74 -11.32
C PRO A 191 -20.25 4.56 -11.69
N ALA A 192 -19.38 5.34 -11.05
CA ALA A 192 -17.94 5.09 -11.15
C ALA A 192 -17.62 3.68 -10.61
N ASP A 193 -16.71 3.01 -11.31
CA ASP A 193 -16.18 1.70 -10.90
C ASP A 193 -14.90 1.94 -10.08
N ILE A 194 -14.98 1.71 -8.77
CA ILE A 194 -13.85 1.93 -7.87
C ILE A 194 -12.93 0.72 -7.93
N VAL A 195 -11.70 0.93 -8.43
CA VAL A 195 -10.71 -0.13 -8.62
C VAL A 195 -9.67 -0.20 -7.51
N GLY A 196 -9.48 0.85 -6.73
CA GLY A 196 -8.51 0.82 -5.63
C GLY A 196 -8.50 2.09 -4.80
N VAL A 197 -7.76 2.03 -3.69
CA VAL A 197 -7.48 3.16 -2.80
C VAL A 197 -6.05 3.06 -2.29
N ASP A 198 -5.40 4.17 -2.02
CA ASP A 198 -4.11 4.20 -1.37
C ASP A 198 -4.05 5.21 -0.23
N TRP A 199 -3.23 4.95 0.77
CA TRP A 199 -2.96 5.90 1.83
C TRP A 199 -1.67 5.57 2.58
N ASN A 200 -0.84 6.57 2.83
CA ASN A 200 0.40 6.45 3.59
C ASN A 200 0.46 7.34 4.84
N GLY A 201 -0.60 8.09 5.15
CA GLY A 201 -0.63 9.03 6.27
C GLY A 201 -0.39 8.40 7.64
N LEU A 202 -0.63 7.09 7.77
CA LEU A 202 -0.38 6.33 8.99
C LEU A 202 1.09 6.34 9.43
N HIS A 203 2.04 6.49 8.49
CA HIS A 203 3.47 6.48 8.81
C HIS A 203 3.90 7.71 9.63
N ARG A 204 3.27 8.86 9.39
CA ARG A 204 3.56 10.08 10.15
C ARG A 204 3.14 9.91 11.61
N GLY A 205 1.94 9.42 11.86
CA GLY A 205 1.45 9.14 13.21
C GLY A 205 2.34 8.10 13.92
N ALA A 206 2.71 7.04 13.20
CA ALA A 206 3.53 5.97 13.76
C ALA A 206 4.91 6.45 14.26
N GLN A 207 5.48 7.50 13.66
CA GLN A 207 6.75 8.08 14.14
C GLN A 207 6.63 8.70 15.52
N PHE A 208 5.41 9.06 15.93
CA PHE A 208 5.10 9.62 17.23
C PHE A 208 4.43 8.62 18.17
N GLY A 209 4.36 7.34 17.81
CA GLY A 209 3.67 6.31 18.57
C GLY A 209 2.15 6.36 18.46
N GLU A 210 1.63 7.13 17.50
CA GLU A 210 0.19 7.21 17.23
C GLU A 210 -0.21 6.17 16.20
N PHE A 211 -1.32 5.50 16.41
CA PHE A 211 -1.91 4.61 15.44
C PHE A 211 -3.33 5.05 15.05
N TRP A 212 -3.69 4.71 13.84
CA TRP A 212 -4.99 5.07 13.30
C TRP A 212 -6.06 4.09 13.78
N THR A 213 -7.24 4.64 14.12
CA THR A 213 -8.49 3.90 14.37
C THR A 213 -9.64 4.56 13.62
N ALA A 214 -10.78 3.88 13.51
CA ALA A 214 -11.98 4.45 12.88
C ALA A 214 -12.49 5.71 13.60
N ASP A 215 -12.24 5.81 14.91
CA ASP A 215 -12.64 6.94 15.76
C ASP A 215 -11.62 8.08 15.77
N GLY A 216 -10.47 7.90 15.10
CA GLY A 216 -9.40 8.88 15.03
C GLY A 216 -8.02 8.31 15.36
N TRP A 217 -7.11 9.17 15.77
CA TRP A 217 -5.76 8.78 16.17
C TRP A 217 -5.75 8.41 17.66
N ASP A 218 -5.20 7.25 17.95
CA ASP A 218 -4.93 6.80 19.31
C ASP A 218 -3.45 7.06 19.65
N ASP A 219 -3.19 7.80 20.70
CA ASP A 219 -1.86 8.21 21.14
C ASP A 219 -1.35 7.42 22.36
N SER A 220 -2.04 6.36 22.75
CA SER A 220 -1.66 5.51 23.90
C SER A 220 -0.28 4.87 23.77
N GLY A 221 0.27 4.81 22.54
CA GLY A 221 1.61 4.32 22.26
C GLY A 221 2.73 5.35 22.50
N ARG A 222 2.42 6.62 22.75
CA ARG A 222 3.44 7.68 22.89
C ARG A 222 4.38 7.45 24.06
N ASP A 223 3.87 6.99 25.18
CA ASP A 223 4.59 6.81 26.43
C ASP A 223 5.12 5.37 26.61
N ALA A 224 4.91 4.51 25.65
CA ALA A 224 5.37 3.13 25.72
C ALA A 224 6.88 3.05 25.35
N ASP A 225 7.72 2.66 26.29
CA ASP A 225 9.19 2.53 26.14
C ASP A 225 9.63 1.64 24.96
N HIS A 226 8.73 0.85 24.39
CA HIS A 226 9.04 -0.18 23.42
C HIS A 226 8.06 -0.25 22.25
N VAL A 227 7.16 0.72 22.06
CA VAL A 227 6.32 0.78 20.86
C VAL A 227 7.19 1.19 19.69
N THR A 228 7.54 0.25 18.85
CA THR A 228 8.29 0.54 17.64
C THR A 228 7.36 1.13 16.58
N VAL A 229 7.91 1.98 15.71
CA VAL A 229 7.18 2.52 14.55
C VAL A 229 6.51 1.40 13.74
N ARG A 230 7.13 0.26 13.62
CA ARG A 230 6.59 -0.90 12.89
C ARG A 230 5.35 -1.49 13.55
N LYS A 231 5.38 -1.71 14.87
CA LYS A 231 4.21 -2.20 15.62
C LYS A 231 3.03 -1.25 15.46
N THR A 232 3.29 0.04 15.53
CA THR A 232 2.29 1.09 15.35
C THR A 232 1.73 1.10 13.92
N VAL A 233 2.59 0.94 12.90
CA VAL A 233 2.18 0.83 11.49
C VAL A 233 1.26 -0.38 11.29
N ARG A 234 1.66 -1.55 11.77
CA ARG A 234 0.84 -2.76 11.63
C ARG A 234 -0.50 -2.66 12.34
N HIS A 235 -0.50 -2.06 13.53
CA HIS A 235 -1.74 -1.83 14.25
C HIS A 235 -2.68 -0.94 13.46
N SER A 236 -2.16 0.17 12.89
CA SER A 236 -2.92 1.05 12.00
C SER A 236 -3.45 0.29 10.77
N LEU A 237 -2.60 -0.49 10.10
CA LEU A 237 -2.99 -1.28 8.93
C LEU A 237 -4.09 -2.29 9.26
N ALA A 238 -3.97 -3.00 10.38
CA ALA A 238 -5.00 -3.93 10.81
C ALA A 238 -6.35 -3.23 11.05
N ARG A 239 -6.35 -2.05 11.69
CA ARG A 239 -7.55 -1.23 11.89
C ARG A 239 -8.14 -0.68 10.60
N ILE A 240 -7.30 -0.29 9.65
CA ILE A 240 -7.75 0.14 8.31
C ILE A 240 -8.40 -1.03 7.57
N ARG A 241 -7.80 -2.22 7.63
CA ARG A 241 -8.38 -3.43 7.06
C ARG A 241 -9.75 -3.76 7.68
N GLU A 242 -9.85 -3.72 9.00
CA GLU A 242 -11.13 -3.90 9.72
C GLU A 242 -12.18 -2.88 9.29
N PHE A 243 -11.77 -1.61 9.15
CA PHE A 243 -12.65 -0.54 8.66
C PHE A 243 -13.21 -0.87 7.28
N TRP A 244 -12.36 -1.23 6.31
CA TRP A 244 -12.80 -1.58 4.95
C TRP A 244 -13.68 -2.83 4.93
N LYS A 245 -13.33 -3.85 5.71
CA LYS A 245 -14.17 -5.06 5.86
C LYS A 245 -15.55 -4.74 6.42
N SER A 246 -15.64 -3.88 7.42
CA SER A 246 -16.93 -3.49 8.02
C SER A 246 -17.85 -2.72 7.04
N HIS A 247 -17.28 -2.12 6.01
CA HIS A 247 -18.00 -1.42 4.95
C HIS A 247 -18.20 -2.28 3.68
N GLY A 248 -17.78 -3.55 3.69
CA GLY A 248 -17.93 -4.47 2.56
C GLY A 248 -17.08 -4.10 1.33
N ILE A 249 -16.00 -3.33 1.53
CA ILE A 249 -15.13 -2.86 0.43
C ILE A 249 -13.87 -3.70 0.33
N TRP A 250 -13.39 -4.28 1.44
CA TRP A 250 -12.19 -5.10 1.43
C TRP A 250 -12.40 -6.38 0.63
N PRO A 251 -11.60 -6.66 -0.41
CA PRO A 251 -11.66 -7.94 -1.09
C PRO A 251 -11.21 -9.06 -0.14
N GLU A 252 -11.79 -10.24 -0.28
CA GLU A 252 -11.35 -11.43 0.46
C GLU A 252 -10.02 -12.02 -0.08
N THR A 253 -9.40 -11.33 -1.04
CA THR A 253 -8.11 -11.69 -1.62
C THR A 253 -6.96 -11.13 -0.81
N THR A 254 -5.83 -11.83 -0.83
CA THR A 254 -4.56 -11.40 -0.24
C THR A 254 -3.58 -11.04 -1.36
N PRO A 255 -2.45 -10.36 -1.09
CA PRO A 255 -1.40 -10.17 -2.07
C PRO A 255 -0.92 -11.49 -2.71
N GLN A 256 -0.92 -12.58 -1.95
CA GLN A 256 -0.59 -13.93 -2.45
C GLN A 256 -1.60 -14.40 -3.50
N ASP A 257 -2.90 -14.21 -3.26
CA ASP A 257 -3.94 -14.58 -4.22
C ASP A 257 -3.86 -13.73 -5.50
N ALA A 258 -3.33 -12.52 -5.38
CA ALA A 258 -3.03 -11.65 -6.52
C ALA A 258 -1.71 -12.02 -7.26
N GLY A 259 -1.09 -13.13 -6.93
CA GLY A 259 0.18 -13.58 -7.53
C GLY A 259 1.43 -12.93 -6.96
N LEU A 260 1.30 -12.11 -5.92
CA LEU A 260 2.43 -11.48 -5.23
C LEU A 260 2.91 -12.40 -4.11
N HIS A 261 3.90 -13.24 -4.39
CA HIS A 261 4.41 -14.23 -3.44
C HIS A 261 5.74 -13.80 -2.83
N ILE A 262 5.87 -14.01 -1.52
CA ILE A 262 7.14 -13.98 -0.81
C ILE A 262 7.40 -15.39 -0.29
N GLU A 263 8.48 -16.00 -0.72
CA GLU A 263 8.98 -17.21 -0.11
C GLU A 263 9.72 -16.88 1.19
N TYR A 264 9.37 -17.58 2.24
CA TYR A 264 9.79 -17.24 3.56
C TYR A 264 9.86 -18.45 4.49
N GLY A 265 11.04 -18.74 4.99
CA GLY A 265 11.34 -19.92 5.81
C GLY A 265 11.65 -19.65 7.29
N GLY A 266 11.45 -18.42 7.78
CA GLY A 266 11.80 -18.04 9.15
C GLY A 266 10.71 -18.34 10.20
N PRO A 267 10.99 -18.05 11.49
CA PRO A 267 10.03 -18.23 12.58
C PRO A 267 8.79 -17.35 12.37
N SER A 268 7.66 -17.82 12.88
CA SER A 268 6.41 -17.07 12.81
C SER A 268 6.55 -15.71 13.49
N PRO A 269 6.02 -14.64 12.90
CA PRO A 269 6.01 -13.34 13.55
C PRO A 269 5.34 -13.32 14.92
N ALA A 270 4.33 -14.17 15.14
CA ALA A 270 3.70 -14.31 16.44
C ALA A 270 4.70 -14.82 17.50
N ASP A 271 5.62 -15.69 17.11
CA ASP A 271 6.64 -16.23 18.02
C ASP A 271 7.67 -15.16 18.42
N LEU A 272 7.74 -14.06 17.69
CA LEU A 272 8.67 -12.96 17.95
C LEU A 272 8.04 -11.77 18.68
N GLU A 273 6.72 -11.71 18.78
CA GLU A 273 6.05 -10.52 19.33
C GLU A 273 6.43 -10.24 20.79
N GLU A 274 6.63 -11.30 21.58
CA GLU A 274 7.06 -11.23 22.97
C GLU A 274 8.52 -11.67 23.17
N ALA A 275 9.24 -11.95 22.09
CA ALA A 275 10.57 -12.52 22.18
C ALA A 275 11.57 -11.53 22.79
N ALA A 276 12.41 -12.02 23.67
CA ALA A 276 13.58 -11.30 24.16
C ALA A 276 14.74 -11.38 23.16
N CYS A 277 15.50 -10.30 23.08
CA CYS A 277 16.73 -10.26 22.30
C CYS A 277 17.74 -11.26 22.88
N THR A 278 18.25 -12.14 22.06
CA THR A 278 19.23 -13.16 22.45
C THR A 278 20.50 -12.59 23.09
N GLU A 279 20.85 -11.36 22.75
CA GLU A 279 22.07 -10.71 23.27
C GLU A 279 21.84 -9.89 24.54
N CYS A 280 20.76 -9.09 24.59
CA CYS A 280 20.58 -8.11 25.66
C CYS A 280 19.30 -8.29 26.48
N GLU A 281 18.54 -9.35 26.22
CA GLU A 281 17.27 -9.71 26.88
C GLU A 281 16.15 -8.66 26.74
N ALA A 282 16.40 -7.51 26.10
CA ALA A 282 15.34 -6.55 25.82
C ALA A 282 14.39 -7.11 24.74
N ASN A 283 13.16 -6.60 24.72
CA ASN A 283 12.23 -6.98 23.66
C ASN A 283 12.85 -6.75 22.27
N VAL A 284 12.74 -7.71 21.37
CA VAL A 284 13.34 -7.67 20.02
C VAL A 284 12.84 -6.49 19.19
N TRP A 285 11.71 -5.92 19.55
CA TRP A 285 11.08 -4.76 18.90
C TRP A 285 11.51 -3.42 19.46
N ARG A 286 12.44 -3.40 20.41
CA ARG A 286 12.90 -2.18 21.07
C ARG A 286 13.39 -1.08 20.12
N THR A 287 13.91 -1.45 18.95
CA THR A 287 14.43 -0.50 17.99
C THR A 287 13.56 -0.39 16.76
N ARG A 288 13.63 0.76 16.06
CA ARG A 288 12.90 0.99 14.81
C ARG A 288 13.32 0.05 13.67
N ARG A 289 14.50 -0.58 13.79
CA ARG A 289 15.10 -1.44 12.78
C ARG A 289 15.05 -2.92 13.13
N GLY A 290 14.62 -3.27 14.31
CA GLY A 290 14.49 -4.66 14.73
C GLY A 290 13.11 -5.25 14.40
N PRO A 291 12.90 -6.55 14.64
CA PRO A 291 13.93 -7.50 15.03
C PRO A 291 14.82 -7.92 13.86
N PHE A 292 16.02 -8.34 14.19
CA PHE A 292 16.86 -9.13 13.31
C PHE A 292 16.71 -10.59 13.71
N VAL A 293 16.64 -11.48 12.75
CA VAL A 293 16.60 -12.92 13.02
C VAL A 293 17.68 -13.60 12.19
N ALA A 294 18.43 -14.48 12.82
CA ALA A 294 19.42 -15.28 12.13
C ALA A 294 19.25 -16.74 12.55
N GLU A 295 19.44 -17.63 11.60
CA GLU A 295 19.63 -19.05 11.83
C GLU A 295 21.12 -19.38 11.68
N TYR A 296 21.60 -20.21 12.57
CA TYR A 296 23.00 -20.61 12.61
C TYR A 296 23.18 -22.08 12.26
N ASP A 297 24.40 -22.45 11.91
CA ASP A 297 24.82 -23.83 11.61
C ASP A 297 24.48 -24.83 12.73
N THR A 298 24.30 -24.35 13.94
CA THR A 298 23.80 -25.12 15.08
C THR A 298 22.31 -25.46 15.01
N GLY A 299 21.58 -24.93 14.04
CA GLY A 299 20.12 -24.99 13.95
C GLY A 299 19.39 -24.04 14.92
N ALA A 300 20.12 -23.17 15.60
CA ALA A 300 19.52 -22.18 16.50
C ALA A 300 19.01 -21.00 15.69
N VAL A 301 17.75 -20.61 15.95
CA VAL A 301 17.16 -19.39 15.43
C VAL A 301 17.13 -18.34 16.53
N CYS A 302 17.81 -17.23 16.31
CA CYS A 302 17.99 -16.17 17.30
C CYS A 302 17.38 -14.85 16.83
N GLY A 303 16.68 -14.17 17.74
CA GLY A 303 16.11 -12.85 17.52
C GLY A 303 16.94 -11.75 18.22
N TYR A 304 17.11 -10.61 17.57
CA TYR A 304 17.88 -9.48 18.08
C TYR A 304 17.13 -8.16 17.92
N CYS A 305 17.26 -7.29 18.92
CA CYS A 305 16.61 -5.98 18.89
C CYS A 305 17.35 -4.94 18.03
N SER A 306 18.60 -5.17 17.68
CA SER A 306 19.43 -4.27 16.86
C SER A 306 20.53 -5.04 16.14
N TYR A 307 21.11 -4.39 15.13
CA TYR A 307 22.25 -4.91 14.39
C TYR A 307 23.49 -5.07 15.27
N GLU A 308 23.69 -4.18 16.23
CA GLU A 308 24.77 -4.28 17.20
C GLU A 308 24.62 -5.53 18.06
N CYS A 309 23.41 -5.83 18.52
CA CYS A 309 23.16 -7.05 19.29
C CYS A 309 23.41 -8.31 18.45
N TYR A 310 22.97 -8.31 17.20
CA TYR A 310 23.23 -9.40 16.26
C TYR A 310 24.75 -9.63 16.08
N PHE A 311 25.51 -8.56 15.77
CA PHE A 311 26.96 -8.67 15.60
C PHE A 311 27.68 -9.11 16.87
N SER A 312 27.33 -8.53 18.02
CA SER A 312 27.95 -8.85 19.29
C SER A 312 27.76 -10.32 19.64
N HIS A 313 26.55 -10.84 19.49
CA HIS A 313 26.25 -12.25 19.77
C HIS A 313 26.99 -13.18 18.83
N ARG A 314 26.90 -12.93 17.53
CA ARG A 314 27.57 -13.71 16.50
C ARG A 314 29.08 -13.78 16.71
N HIS A 315 29.70 -12.63 16.94
CA HIS A 315 31.16 -12.52 17.12
C HIS A 315 31.64 -13.17 18.42
N ARG A 316 30.91 -12.95 19.52
CA ARG A 316 31.27 -13.51 20.83
C ARG A 316 31.20 -15.04 20.83
N ASN A 317 30.21 -15.60 20.15
CA ASN A 317 29.97 -17.05 20.15
C ASN A 317 30.58 -17.74 18.93
N ASN A 318 31.28 -17.01 18.07
CA ASN A 318 31.89 -17.54 16.83
C ASN A 318 30.91 -18.36 16.00
N LEU A 319 29.68 -17.87 15.85
CA LEU A 319 28.62 -18.56 15.13
C LEU A 319 28.79 -18.33 13.63
N GLU A 320 28.71 -19.40 12.88
CA GLU A 320 28.58 -19.31 11.43
C GLU A 320 27.11 -19.23 11.04
N GLU A 321 26.76 -18.18 10.35
CA GLU A 321 25.45 -18.04 9.72
C GLU A 321 25.38 -19.00 8.55
N ILE A 322 24.28 -19.73 8.41
CA ILE A 322 24.08 -20.62 7.27
C ILE A 322 24.11 -19.75 6.03
N ALA A 323 25.05 -20.02 5.15
CA ALA A 323 25.48 -19.15 4.07
C ALA A 323 24.30 -18.65 3.22
N GLY A 324 24.16 -17.33 3.15
CA GLY A 324 23.45 -16.57 2.11
C GLY A 324 21.93 -16.67 2.08
N GLU A 325 21.33 -17.54 2.85
CA GLU A 325 19.92 -17.87 2.66
C GLU A 325 18.99 -17.51 3.82
N GLN A 326 19.50 -17.06 4.98
CA GLN A 326 18.66 -17.09 6.16
C GLN A 326 18.78 -15.95 7.18
N SER A 327 19.49 -14.88 6.93
CA SER A 327 19.35 -13.68 7.77
C SER A 327 18.09 -12.93 7.39
N VAL A 328 17.00 -13.33 7.99
CA VAL A 328 15.69 -12.83 7.65
C VAL A 328 15.29 -11.75 8.62
N TYR A 329 15.07 -10.56 8.10
CA TYR A 329 14.32 -9.52 8.79
C TYR A 329 12.87 -9.91 8.89
N LEU A 330 12.43 -10.23 10.08
CA LEU A 330 11.06 -10.57 10.35
C LEU A 330 10.35 -9.46 11.09
N PRO A 331 9.56 -8.63 10.41
CA PRO A 331 8.55 -7.87 11.12
C PRO A 331 7.49 -8.83 11.65
N PRO A 332 6.95 -8.58 12.83
CA PRO A 332 5.81 -9.32 13.34
C PRO A 332 4.60 -9.21 12.41
N ALA A 333 3.76 -10.22 12.38
CA ALA A 333 2.51 -10.26 11.65
C ALA A 333 1.48 -9.29 12.19
#